data_da6b84cf99d976be11da4a4e10771fec
#
_entry.id   da6b84cf99d976be11da4a4e10771fec
#
_cell.length_a   1.000
_cell.length_b   1.000
_cell.length_c   1.000
_cell.angle_alpha   90.00
_cell.angle_beta   90.00
_cell.angle_gamma   90.00
#
_symmetry.space_group_name_H-M   'P 1'
#
loop_
_entity.id
_entity.type
_entity.pdbx_description
1 polymer ?
#
loop_
_entity_poly.entity_id
_entity_poly.type
_entity_poly.pdbx_seq_one_letter_code
_entity_poly.pdbx_strand_id
1 'polypeptide(L)'
;MGLLPVLIFLVVLVYMDSYKLVSLKNVLAVIFMGGLTAVAAMYINGWLLGVLDMPLKPYSRYVAPFVEEGLKALIIVYLFRTNRIGFLVDSAIMGFAVGAGFALVENFQYLQIYSTASFGVWIVRGFGTAIMHGGVVAIFAIMSQTLTERQMRINPLFYLPGLAVAVLLHSVFNHFLVAPVLQTIGTLFILPPLLQLVFQRSSKALHDWLELDFDADANLIEMIESGQFTESKIGQFLDDLRGKFEGPVLVDMLCYLRVYTELAIRAKAALIARENGIELPVGERTREKFEELHFLEKSIGKTGCLAMKPFLQIERKDLWQMHVISR
;
A
#
# COMPACT_ATOMS: atom_id res chain seq x y z
N MET A 1 -10.73 17.92 -20.27
CA MET A 1 -10.90 16.51 -20.73
C MET A 1 -9.69 15.65 -20.39
N GLY A 2 -8.45 16.03 -20.72
CA GLY A 2 -7.26 15.19 -20.49
C GLY A 2 -6.88 14.94 -19.03
N LEU A 3 -7.33 15.72 -18.06
CA LEU A 3 -6.95 15.60 -16.64
C LEU A 3 -8.09 15.09 -15.74
N LEU A 4 -9.32 15.45 -16.06
CA LEU A 4 -10.48 15.20 -15.18
C LEU A 4 -10.84 13.70 -15.02
N PRO A 5 -10.83 12.86 -16.07
CA PRO A 5 -11.28 11.47 -15.96
C PRO A 5 -10.50 10.65 -14.93
N VAL A 6 -9.18 10.79 -14.89
CA VAL A 6 -8.33 10.04 -13.95
C VAL A 6 -8.56 10.46 -12.51
N LEU A 7 -8.85 11.75 -12.28
CA LEU A 7 -9.19 12.24 -10.94
C LEU A 7 -10.57 11.74 -10.48
N ILE A 8 -11.57 11.76 -11.37
CA ILE A 8 -12.89 11.20 -11.07
C ILE A 8 -12.78 9.72 -10.73
N PHE A 9 -12.02 8.96 -11.52
CA PHE A 9 -11.81 7.54 -11.26
C PHE A 9 -11.16 7.30 -9.89
N LEU A 10 -10.13 8.08 -9.55
CA LEU A 10 -9.48 8.00 -8.23
C LEU A 10 -10.45 8.34 -7.09
N VAL A 11 -11.29 9.37 -7.24
CA VAL A 11 -12.32 9.72 -6.25
C VAL A 11 -13.28 8.55 -6.05
N VAL A 12 -13.70 7.89 -7.11
CA VAL A 12 -14.57 6.69 -7.02
C VAL A 12 -13.87 5.58 -6.26
N LEU A 13 -12.59 5.30 -6.52
CA LEU A 13 -11.84 4.29 -5.78
C LEU A 13 -11.72 4.61 -4.28
N VAL A 14 -11.44 5.87 -3.94
CA VAL A 14 -11.39 6.32 -2.54
C VAL A 14 -12.77 6.23 -1.87
N TYR A 15 -13.85 6.52 -2.61
CA TYR A 15 -15.21 6.38 -2.10
C TYR A 15 -15.60 4.92 -1.83
N MET A 16 -15.10 3.98 -2.65
CA MET A 16 -15.33 2.54 -2.48
C MET A 16 -14.57 1.93 -1.30
N ASP A 17 -13.62 2.64 -0.68
CA ASP A 17 -12.93 2.19 0.53
C ASP A 17 -13.87 2.26 1.74
N SER A 18 -14.54 1.16 2.03
CA SER A 18 -15.54 1.06 3.11
C SER A 18 -14.96 1.33 4.49
N TYR A 19 -13.72 0.93 4.73
CA TYR A 19 -13.02 1.12 6.01
C TYR A 19 -12.26 2.44 6.11
N LYS A 20 -12.29 3.28 5.06
CA LYS A 20 -11.58 4.56 4.96
C LYS A 20 -10.10 4.43 5.40
N LEU A 21 -9.44 3.40 4.90
CA LEU A 21 -8.07 3.06 5.23
C LEU A 21 -7.09 4.15 4.75
N VAL A 22 -7.44 4.81 3.64
CA VAL A 22 -6.58 5.78 2.97
C VAL A 22 -7.07 7.20 3.21
N SER A 23 -6.27 8.01 3.91
CA SER A 23 -6.61 9.42 4.11
C SER A 23 -6.40 10.26 2.85
N LEU A 24 -7.27 11.23 2.60
CA LEU A 24 -7.15 12.16 1.46
C LEU A 24 -5.77 12.85 1.42
N LYS A 25 -5.23 13.22 2.58
CA LYS A 25 -3.89 13.83 2.69
C LYS A 25 -2.80 12.92 2.12
N ASN A 26 -2.87 11.62 2.39
CA ASN A 26 -1.92 10.64 1.86
C ASN A 26 -2.10 10.47 0.35
N VAL A 27 -3.34 10.42 -0.15
CA VAL A 27 -3.64 10.34 -1.58
C VAL A 27 -3.03 11.54 -2.31
N LEU A 28 -3.25 12.76 -1.82
CA LEU A 28 -2.69 13.97 -2.42
C LEU A 28 -1.15 13.97 -2.40
N ALA A 29 -0.53 13.54 -1.30
CA ALA A 29 0.92 13.43 -1.23
C ALA A 29 1.47 12.42 -2.25
N VAL A 30 0.79 11.28 -2.43
CA VAL A 30 1.18 10.24 -3.39
C VAL A 30 0.96 10.68 -4.84
N ILE A 31 -0.13 11.41 -5.14
CA ILE A 31 -0.32 12.07 -6.45
C ILE A 31 0.86 13.01 -6.75
N PHE A 32 1.22 13.86 -5.79
CA PHE A 32 2.35 14.77 -5.95
C PHE A 32 3.66 14.03 -6.24
N MET A 33 3.95 12.94 -5.50
CA MET A 33 5.11 12.11 -5.74
C MET A 33 5.07 11.44 -7.12
N GLY A 34 3.90 10.95 -7.56
CA GLY A 34 3.69 10.44 -8.91
C GLY A 34 3.99 11.48 -10.00
N GLY A 35 3.58 12.73 -9.77
CA GLY A 35 3.93 13.85 -10.65
C GLY A 35 5.44 14.10 -10.73
N LEU A 36 6.16 14.02 -9.59
CA LEU A 36 7.62 14.14 -9.58
C LEU A 36 8.30 13.04 -10.40
N THR A 37 7.76 11.81 -10.38
CA THR A 37 8.31 10.73 -11.23
C THR A 37 8.09 11.00 -12.71
N ALA A 38 7.01 11.66 -13.11
CA ALA A 38 6.79 12.06 -14.51
C ALA A 38 7.85 13.09 -14.95
N VAL A 39 8.13 14.08 -14.10
CA VAL A 39 9.20 15.06 -14.38
C VAL A 39 10.55 14.36 -14.51
N ALA A 40 10.89 13.45 -13.58
CA ALA A 40 12.13 12.68 -13.65
C ALA A 40 12.18 11.81 -14.91
N ALA A 41 11.09 11.12 -15.25
CA ALA A 41 10.99 10.30 -16.47
C ALA A 41 11.21 11.13 -17.74
N MET A 42 10.67 12.34 -17.79
CA MET A 42 10.86 13.25 -18.93
C MET A 42 12.35 13.54 -19.19
N TYR A 43 13.11 13.87 -18.14
CA TYR A 43 14.55 14.13 -18.29
C TYR A 43 15.34 12.86 -18.62
N ILE A 44 15.03 11.74 -17.95
CA ILE A 44 15.73 10.47 -18.20
C ILE A 44 15.42 9.95 -19.61
N ASN A 45 14.15 9.96 -20.02
CA ASN A 45 13.75 9.52 -21.35
C ASN A 45 14.34 10.43 -22.45
N GLY A 46 14.38 11.75 -22.22
CA GLY A 46 15.00 12.67 -23.16
C GLY A 46 16.51 12.41 -23.34
N TRP A 47 17.23 12.18 -22.24
CA TRP A 47 18.63 11.83 -22.27
C TRP A 47 18.88 10.47 -22.93
N LEU A 48 18.13 9.43 -22.54
CA LEU A 48 18.26 8.08 -23.12
C LEU A 48 17.94 8.06 -24.61
N LEU A 49 16.91 8.80 -25.05
CA LEU A 49 16.57 8.90 -26.45
C LEU A 49 17.72 9.45 -27.29
N GLY A 50 18.44 10.46 -26.76
CA GLY A 50 19.63 11.02 -27.39
C GLY A 50 20.83 10.08 -27.41
N VAL A 51 21.04 9.31 -26.31
CA VAL A 51 22.17 8.37 -26.20
C VAL A 51 21.96 7.13 -27.06
N LEU A 52 20.72 6.61 -27.12
CA LEU A 52 20.41 5.39 -27.88
C LEU A 52 20.22 5.65 -29.38
N ASP A 53 20.09 6.91 -29.78
CA ASP A 53 19.81 7.32 -31.18
C ASP A 53 18.67 6.53 -31.82
N MET A 54 17.61 6.28 -31.03
CA MET A 54 16.45 5.51 -31.47
C MET A 54 15.34 6.43 -32.00
N PRO A 55 14.58 5.99 -33.01
CA PRO A 55 13.37 6.70 -33.40
C PRO A 55 12.36 6.74 -32.24
N LEU A 56 11.63 7.86 -32.07
CA LEU A 56 10.70 8.09 -30.96
C LEU A 56 9.66 6.96 -30.81
N LYS A 57 9.13 6.45 -31.93
CA LYS A 57 8.06 5.43 -31.89
C LYS A 57 8.50 4.09 -31.28
N PRO A 58 9.61 3.44 -31.70
CA PRO A 58 10.10 2.25 -30.99
C PRO A 58 10.57 2.56 -29.56
N TYR A 59 11.17 3.74 -29.33
CA TYR A 59 11.57 4.14 -27.98
C TYR A 59 10.38 4.19 -27.01
N SER A 60 9.30 4.87 -27.37
CA SER A 60 8.09 4.99 -26.54
C SER A 60 7.39 3.65 -26.30
N ARG A 61 7.58 2.66 -27.19
CA ARG A 61 6.98 1.33 -27.06
C ARG A 61 7.78 0.38 -26.17
N TYR A 62 9.11 0.42 -26.27
CA TYR A 62 9.97 -0.60 -25.69
C TYR A 62 10.85 -0.08 -24.55
N VAL A 63 11.29 1.17 -24.56
CA VAL A 63 12.24 1.71 -23.56
C VAL A 63 11.53 2.56 -22.51
N ALA A 64 10.73 3.52 -22.93
CA ALA A 64 10.05 4.44 -22.01
C ALA A 64 9.24 3.71 -20.92
N PRO A 65 8.47 2.62 -21.20
CA PRO A 65 7.74 1.90 -20.18
C PRO A 65 8.61 1.37 -19.03
N PHE A 66 9.85 0.92 -19.30
CA PHE A 66 10.77 0.47 -18.26
C PHE A 66 11.18 1.61 -17.32
N VAL A 67 11.52 2.76 -17.88
CA VAL A 67 11.92 3.93 -17.10
C VAL A 67 10.74 4.42 -16.24
N GLU A 68 9.59 4.57 -16.86
CA GLU A 68 8.41 5.15 -16.23
C GLU A 68 7.82 4.26 -15.14
N GLU A 69 7.61 2.96 -15.44
CA GLU A 69 7.09 2.04 -14.43
C GLU A 69 8.13 1.76 -13.34
N GLY A 70 9.43 1.76 -13.67
CA GLY A 70 10.51 1.67 -12.70
C GLY A 70 10.49 2.81 -11.68
N LEU A 71 10.36 4.07 -12.14
CA LEU A 71 10.28 5.23 -11.27
C LEU A 71 9.02 5.24 -10.39
N LYS A 72 7.86 4.90 -10.97
CA LYS A 72 6.59 4.78 -10.22
C LYS A 72 6.67 3.66 -9.18
N ALA A 73 7.30 2.52 -9.53
CA ALA A 73 7.48 1.40 -8.62
C ALA A 73 8.30 1.76 -7.37
N LEU A 74 9.28 2.66 -7.47
CA LEU A 74 10.07 3.11 -6.32
C LEU A 74 9.20 3.72 -5.22
N ILE A 75 8.16 4.48 -5.60
CA ILE A 75 7.21 5.07 -4.63
C ILE A 75 6.43 3.96 -3.94
N ILE A 76 5.89 3.00 -4.68
CA ILE A 76 5.13 1.89 -4.12
C ILE A 76 6.00 1.04 -3.19
N VAL A 77 7.23 0.73 -3.59
CA VAL A 77 8.20 0.02 -2.75
C VAL A 77 8.50 0.79 -1.46
N TYR A 78 8.64 2.11 -1.54
CA TYR A 78 8.79 2.97 -0.36
C TYR A 78 7.58 2.88 0.57
N LEU A 79 6.35 2.95 0.04
CA LEU A 79 5.13 2.84 0.83
C LEU A 79 5.02 1.47 1.52
N PHE A 80 5.42 0.39 0.84
CA PHE A 80 5.52 -0.94 1.44
C PHE A 80 6.56 -1.01 2.56
N ARG A 81 7.75 -0.44 2.34
CA ARG A 81 8.82 -0.45 3.35
C ARG A 81 8.51 0.37 4.60
N THR A 82 7.67 1.39 4.45
CA THR A 82 7.23 2.26 5.55
C THR A 82 5.90 1.81 6.17
N ASN A 83 5.42 0.59 5.85
CA ASN A 83 4.16 0.00 6.34
C ASN A 83 2.94 0.92 6.14
N ARG A 84 2.91 1.68 5.04
CA ARG A 84 1.79 2.56 4.70
C ARG A 84 0.73 1.88 3.83
N ILE A 85 1.00 0.68 3.37
CA ILE A 85 0.10 -0.19 2.62
C ILE A 85 -0.06 -1.47 3.43
N GLY A 86 -1.29 -1.78 3.86
CA GLY A 86 -1.63 -2.96 4.64
C GLY A 86 -2.50 -3.95 3.89
N PHE A 87 -3.44 -3.47 3.10
CA PHE A 87 -4.44 -4.27 2.39
C PHE A 87 -4.43 -4.05 0.88
N LEU A 88 -5.10 -4.94 0.14
CA LEU A 88 -5.20 -4.85 -1.31
C LEU A 88 -5.91 -3.56 -1.77
N VAL A 89 -6.87 -3.05 -0.98
CA VAL A 89 -7.53 -1.76 -1.25
C VAL A 89 -6.54 -0.61 -1.20
N ASP A 90 -5.69 -0.56 -0.16
CA ASP A 90 -4.65 0.48 -0.04
C ASP A 90 -3.72 0.43 -1.24
N SER A 91 -3.30 -0.81 -1.63
CA SER A 91 -2.44 -1.04 -2.79
C SER A 91 -3.07 -0.50 -4.07
N ALA A 92 -4.37 -0.79 -4.28
CA ALA A 92 -5.10 -0.34 -5.46
C ALA A 92 -5.19 1.19 -5.50
N ILE A 93 -5.60 1.83 -4.40
CA ILE A 93 -5.79 3.29 -4.33
C ILE A 93 -4.45 4.01 -4.44
N MET A 94 -3.44 3.60 -3.66
CA MET A 94 -2.12 4.25 -3.67
C MET A 94 -1.41 4.03 -5.00
N GLY A 95 -1.49 2.81 -5.58
CA GLY A 95 -0.95 2.53 -6.90
C GLY A 95 -1.59 3.40 -7.97
N PHE A 96 -2.93 3.46 -7.97
CA PHE A 96 -3.67 4.31 -8.92
C PHE A 96 -3.32 5.80 -8.72
N ALA A 97 -3.17 6.27 -7.49
CA ALA A 97 -2.80 7.65 -7.19
C ALA A 97 -1.41 8.04 -7.72
N VAL A 98 -0.41 7.14 -7.62
CA VAL A 98 0.92 7.36 -8.23
C VAL A 98 0.79 7.51 -9.75
N GLY A 99 0.10 6.58 -10.40
CA GLY A 99 -0.10 6.61 -11.85
C GLY A 99 -0.94 7.82 -12.31
N ALA A 100 -1.95 8.21 -11.53
CA ALA A 100 -2.74 9.42 -11.79
C ALA A 100 -1.88 10.68 -11.73
N GLY A 101 -1.04 10.81 -10.69
CA GLY A 101 -0.11 11.94 -10.57
C GLY A 101 0.87 12.03 -11.75
N PHE A 102 1.40 10.89 -12.17
CA PHE A 102 2.23 10.78 -13.38
C PHE A 102 1.47 11.28 -14.61
N ALA A 103 0.28 10.74 -14.85
CA ALA A 103 -0.54 11.07 -16.00
C ALA A 103 -0.97 12.54 -16.04
N LEU A 104 -1.21 13.17 -14.89
CA LEU A 104 -1.55 14.60 -14.81
C LEU A 104 -0.41 15.45 -15.35
N VAL A 105 0.83 15.20 -14.94
CA VAL A 105 2.00 15.97 -15.40
C VAL A 105 2.28 15.69 -16.87
N GLU A 106 2.23 14.42 -17.28
CA GLU A 106 2.42 14.05 -18.68
C GLU A 106 1.36 14.70 -19.58
N ASN A 107 0.08 14.65 -19.23
CA ASN A 107 -0.99 15.27 -19.99
C ASN A 107 -0.88 16.80 -20.02
N PHE A 108 -0.42 17.43 -18.94
CA PHE A 108 -0.14 18.85 -18.91
C PHE A 108 0.98 19.23 -19.90
N GLN A 109 2.04 18.45 -19.97
CA GLN A 109 3.11 18.62 -20.95
C GLN A 109 2.59 18.48 -22.39
N TYR A 110 1.76 17.47 -22.66
CA TYR A 110 1.15 17.28 -23.98
C TYR A 110 0.23 18.44 -24.36
N LEU A 111 -0.50 19.04 -23.40
CA LEU A 111 -1.30 20.24 -23.64
C LEU A 111 -0.46 21.42 -24.12
N GLN A 112 0.75 21.57 -23.62
CA GLN A 112 1.66 22.64 -24.05
C GLN A 112 2.22 22.40 -25.46
N ILE A 113 2.57 21.14 -25.77
CA ILE A 113 3.19 20.77 -27.06
C ILE A 113 2.15 20.67 -28.18
N TYR A 114 0.96 20.13 -27.89
CA TYR A 114 -0.08 19.81 -28.86
C TYR A 114 -1.39 20.56 -28.58
N SER A 115 -1.30 21.87 -28.36
CA SER A 115 -2.45 22.73 -28.04
C SER A 115 -3.58 22.72 -29.09
N THR A 116 -3.24 22.41 -30.36
CA THR A 116 -4.17 22.31 -31.49
C THR A 116 -4.68 20.89 -31.77
N ALA A 117 -4.35 19.90 -30.90
CA ALA A 117 -4.80 18.54 -31.09
C ALA A 117 -6.33 18.42 -31.06
N SER A 118 -6.86 17.49 -31.85
CA SER A 118 -8.30 17.26 -31.94
C SER A 118 -8.88 16.79 -30.59
N PHE A 119 -10.17 17.04 -30.39
CA PHE A 119 -10.90 16.60 -29.21
C PHE A 119 -10.76 15.09 -28.94
N GLY A 120 -10.73 14.26 -30.00
CA GLY A 120 -10.52 12.81 -29.90
C GLY A 120 -9.20 12.42 -29.23
N VAL A 121 -8.12 13.15 -29.45
CA VAL A 121 -6.83 12.93 -28.80
C VAL A 121 -6.96 13.11 -27.28
N TRP A 122 -7.68 14.15 -26.86
CA TRP A 122 -7.88 14.43 -25.42
C TRP A 122 -8.79 13.40 -24.74
N ILE A 123 -9.76 12.82 -25.46
CA ILE A 123 -10.55 11.69 -24.95
C ILE A 123 -9.62 10.48 -24.73
N VAL A 124 -8.82 10.10 -25.71
CA VAL A 124 -7.90 8.97 -25.60
C VAL A 124 -6.88 9.20 -24.49
N ARG A 125 -6.31 10.39 -24.37
CA ARG A 125 -5.35 10.69 -23.31
C ARG A 125 -5.97 10.72 -21.93
N GLY A 126 -7.16 11.28 -21.75
CA GLY A 126 -7.82 11.40 -20.45
C GLY A 126 -8.43 10.08 -19.96
N PHE A 127 -9.19 9.40 -20.81
CA PHE A 127 -9.89 8.17 -20.48
C PHE A 127 -9.09 6.90 -20.80
N GLY A 128 -8.15 6.94 -21.73
CA GLY A 128 -7.29 5.81 -22.09
C GLY A 128 -5.95 5.86 -21.36
N THR A 129 -5.07 6.74 -21.82
CA THR A 129 -3.68 6.80 -21.33
C THR A 129 -3.59 7.11 -19.84
N ALA A 130 -4.34 8.12 -19.35
CA ALA A 130 -4.24 8.50 -17.94
C ALA A 130 -4.80 7.40 -17.00
N ILE A 131 -5.91 6.76 -17.38
CA ILE A 131 -6.47 5.65 -16.59
C ILE A 131 -5.58 4.41 -16.72
N MET A 132 -4.95 4.18 -17.86
CA MET A 132 -3.96 3.11 -18.02
C MET A 132 -2.79 3.30 -17.04
N HIS A 133 -2.18 4.48 -16.97
CA HIS A 133 -1.10 4.73 -16.00
C HIS A 133 -1.54 4.45 -14.56
N GLY A 134 -2.73 4.91 -14.15
CA GLY A 134 -3.28 4.58 -12.84
C GLY A 134 -3.46 3.09 -12.63
N GLY A 135 -4.10 2.42 -13.58
CA GLY A 135 -4.42 1.00 -13.52
C GLY A 135 -3.20 0.09 -13.50
N VAL A 136 -2.21 0.38 -14.32
CA VAL A 136 -0.97 -0.41 -14.40
C VAL A 136 -0.21 -0.36 -13.07
N VAL A 137 -0.07 0.82 -12.46
CA VAL A 137 0.57 0.94 -11.14
C VAL A 137 -0.27 0.32 -10.04
N ALA A 138 -1.61 0.39 -10.12
CA ALA A 138 -2.49 -0.32 -9.19
C ALA A 138 -2.29 -1.84 -9.27
N ILE A 139 -2.22 -2.41 -10.48
CA ILE A 139 -1.93 -3.84 -10.70
C ILE A 139 -0.55 -4.21 -10.14
N PHE A 140 0.47 -3.40 -10.40
CA PHE A 140 1.79 -3.58 -9.80
C PHE A 140 1.72 -3.64 -8.27
N ALA A 141 1.05 -2.70 -7.64
CA ALA A 141 0.94 -2.61 -6.19
C ALA A 141 0.16 -3.80 -5.59
N ILE A 142 -0.97 -4.20 -6.21
CA ILE A 142 -1.78 -5.36 -5.80
C ILE A 142 -0.97 -6.65 -5.89
N MET A 143 -0.27 -6.89 -7.01
CA MET A 143 0.58 -8.07 -7.18
C MET A 143 1.71 -8.09 -6.15
N SER A 144 2.34 -6.95 -5.92
CA SER A 144 3.40 -6.79 -4.92
C SER A 144 2.89 -7.08 -3.51
N GLN A 145 1.68 -6.59 -3.15
CA GLN A 145 1.05 -6.89 -1.87
C GLN A 145 0.81 -8.40 -1.71
N THR A 146 0.17 -9.02 -2.68
CA THR A 146 -0.15 -10.45 -2.65
C THR A 146 1.11 -11.32 -2.47
N LEU A 147 2.22 -10.97 -3.13
CA LEU A 147 3.47 -11.72 -3.05
C LEU A 147 4.27 -11.45 -1.77
N THR A 148 4.08 -10.28 -1.14
CA THR A 148 4.84 -9.87 0.06
C THR A 148 4.05 -10.01 1.36
N GLU A 149 2.74 -10.20 1.32
CA GLU A 149 1.86 -10.21 2.50
C GLU A 149 2.32 -11.18 3.59
N ARG A 150 2.74 -12.39 3.21
CA ARG A 150 3.20 -13.44 4.13
C ARG A 150 4.70 -13.36 4.46
N GLN A 151 5.41 -12.35 3.96
CA GLN A 151 6.85 -12.26 4.11
C GLN A 151 7.24 -11.24 5.17
N MET A 152 7.88 -11.69 6.23
CA MET A 152 8.42 -10.82 7.29
C MET A 152 9.61 -9.97 6.83
N ARG A 153 10.38 -10.45 5.85
CA ARG A 153 11.52 -9.71 5.27
C ARG A 153 11.17 -9.33 3.84
N ILE A 154 11.29 -8.04 3.54
CA ILE A 154 11.06 -7.53 2.19
C ILE A 154 12.25 -7.95 1.31
N ASN A 155 12.02 -8.97 0.47
CA ASN A 155 12.94 -9.31 -0.61
C ASN A 155 12.54 -8.52 -1.85
N PRO A 156 13.42 -7.67 -2.42
CA PRO A 156 13.12 -6.89 -3.63
C PRO A 156 12.65 -7.72 -4.82
N LEU A 157 13.04 -9.00 -4.88
CA LEU A 157 12.65 -9.91 -5.96
C LEU A 157 11.13 -10.13 -6.06
N PHE A 158 10.38 -9.99 -4.96
CA PHE A 158 8.92 -10.12 -4.97
C PHE A 158 8.20 -8.99 -5.70
N TYR A 159 8.87 -7.86 -5.96
CA TYR A 159 8.32 -6.76 -6.75
C TYR A 159 8.51 -6.96 -8.25
N LEU A 160 9.47 -7.80 -8.69
CA LEU A 160 9.80 -7.98 -10.09
C LEU A 160 8.65 -8.54 -10.94
N PRO A 161 7.86 -9.55 -10.50
CA PRO A 161 6.75 -10.05 -11.31
C PRO A 161 5.70 -8.98 -11.59
N GLY A 162 5.32 -8.20 -10.56
CA GLY A 162 4.39 -7.08 -10.72
C GLY A 162 4.93 -5.99 -11.64
N LEU A 163 6.22 -5.65 -11.51
CA LEU A 163 6.88 -4.66 -12.37
C LEU A 163 6.94 -5.15 -13.84
N ALA A 164 7.25 -6.42 -14.07
CA ALA A 164 7.26 -6.98 -15.41
C ALA A 164 5.88 -6.91 -16.08
N VAL A 165 4.81 -7.22 -15.32
CA VAL A 165 3.42 -7.09 -15.82
C VAL A 165 3.10 -5.62 -16.10
N ALA A 166 3.48 -4.69 -15.23
CA ALA A 166 3.25 -3.26 -15.42
C ALA A 166 3.93 -2.75 -16.71
N VAL A 167 5.20 -3.05 -16.88
CA VAL A 167 5.96 -2.67 -18.07
C VAL A 167 5.34 -3.29 -19.34
N LEU A 168 4.94 -4.56 -19.28
CA LEU A 168 4.31 -5.24 -20.41
C LEU A 168 2.98 -4.58 -20.80
N LEU A 169 2.09 -4.35 -19.85
CA LEU A 169 0.79 -3.72 -20.09
C LEU A 169 0.95 -2.31 -20.66
N HIS A 170 1.86 -1.51 -20.10
CA HIS A 170 2.16 -0.17 -20.59
C HIS A 170 2.73 -0.23 -22.02
N SER A 171 3.71 -1.11 -22.28
CA SER A 171 4.29 -1.32 -23.61
C SER A 171 3.22 -1.72 -24.64
N VAL A 172 2.37 -2.71 -24.31
CA VAL A 172 1.27 -3.15 -25.16
C VAL A 172 0.30 -2.01 -25.45
N PHE A 173 -0.02 -1.19 -24.44
CA PHE A 173 -0.87 -0.01 -24.64
C PHE A 173 -0.25 0.96 -25.65
N ASN A 174 1.05 1.24 -25.57
CA ASN A 174 1.75 2.16 -26.47
C ASN A 174 1.92 1.63 -27.91
N HIS A 175 1.63 0.35 -28.15
CA HIS A 175 1.61 -0.19 -29.53
C HIS A 175 0.39 0.22 -30.32
N PHE A 176 -0.71 0.58 -29.66
CA PHE A 176 -1.98 0.87 -30.32
C PHE A 176 -2.34 -0.22 -31.34
N LEU A 177 -2.40 -1.46 -30.85
CA LEU A 177 -2.69 -2.64 -31.69
C LEU A 177 -4.07 -2.58 -32.34
N VAL A 178 -4.99 -1.84 -31.73
CA VAL A 178 -6.31 -1.51 -32.24
C VAL A 178 -6.48 0.01 -32.29
N ALA A 179 -7.58 0.48 -32.88
CA ALA A 179 -7.87 1.90 -32.91
C ALA A 179 -7.84 2.51 -31.51
N PRO A 180 -7.20 3.68 -31.29
CA PRO A 180 -6.99 4.26 -29.95
C PRO A 180 -8.28 4.41 -29.13
N VAL A 181 -9.39 4.69 -29.76
CA VAL A 181 -10.71 4.78 -29.13
C VAL A 181 -11.18 3.41 -28.61
N LEU A 182 -11.02 2.35 -29.41
CA LEU A 182 -11.38 0.98 -28.99
C LEU A 182 -10.49 0.51 -27.83
N GLN A 183 -9.21 0.85 -27.85
CA GLN A 183 -8.29 0.55 -26.76
C GLN A 183 -8.69 1.28 -25.48
N THR A 184 -9.08 2.55 -25.56
CA THR A 184 -9.63 3.34 -24.45
C THR A 184 -10.89 2.68 -23.89
N ILE A 185 -11.83 2.31 -24.73
CA ILE A 185 -13.06 1.61 -24.35
C ILE A 185 -12.70 0.29 -23.63
N GLY A 186 -11.79 -0.51 -24.20
CA GLY A 186 -11.32 -1.74 -23.57
C GLY A 186 -10.75 -1.52 -22.16
N THR A 187 -9.92 -0.50 -21.97
CA THR A 187 -9.37 -0.14 -20.66
C THR A 187 -10.47 0.20 -19.66
N LEU A 188 -11.48 0.99 -20.07
CA LEU A 188 -12.62 1.36 -19.22
C LEU A 188 -13.54 0.18 -18.90
N PHE A 189 -13.64 -0.81 -19.77
CA PHE A 189 -14.45 -2.01 -19.50
C PHE A 189 -13.74 -3.07 -18.67
N ILE A 190 -12.41 -3.14 -18.72
CA ILE A 190 -11.62 -4.17 -18.01
C ILE A 190 -11.20 -3.70 -16.62
N LEU A 191 -10.69 -2.48 -16.50
CA LEU A 191 -10.07 -2.02 -15.25
C LEU A 191 -11.06 -1.85 -14.09
N PRO A 192 -12.25 -1.21 -14.25
CA PRO A 192 -13.18 -1.04 -13.13
C PRO A 192 -13.67 -2.37 -12.54
N PRO A 193 -14.15 -3.36 -13.33
CA PRO A 193 -14.52 -4.66 -12.78
C PRO A 193 -13.38 -5.38 -12.08
N LEU A 194 -12.14 -5.30 -12.62
CA LEU A 194 -10.97 -5.88 -12.00
C LEU A 194 -10.71 -5.27 -10.61
N LEU A 195 -10.72 -3.95 -10.52
CA LEU A 195 -10.53 -3.26 -9.24
C LEU A 195 -11.70 -3.54 -8.28
N GLN A 196 -12.93 -3.58 -8.76
CA GLN A 196 -14.08 -3.94 -7.92
C GLN A 196 -13.94 -5.33 -7.31
N LEU A 197 -13.47 -6.33 -8.07
CA LEU A 197 -13.19 -7.66 -7.53
C LEU A 197 -12.10 -7.63 -6.45
N VAL A 198 -11.06 -6.81 -6.65
CA VAL A 198 -10.00 -6.62 -5.64
C VAL A 198 -10.58 -6.01 -4.37
N PHE A 199 -11.43 -4.97 -4.49
CA PHE A 199 -12.07 -4.33 -3.35
C PHE A 199 -12.96 -5.29 -2.58
N GLN A 200 -13.80 -6.07 -3.26
CA GLN A 200 -14.67 -7.08 -2.62
C GLN A 200 -13.85 -8.13 -1.87
N ARG A 201 -12.79 -8.67 -2.48
CA ARG A 201 -11.93 -9.66 -1.84
C ARG A 201 -11.19 -9.07 -0.64
N SER A 202 -10.70 -7.85 -0.78
CA SER A 202 -9.98 -7.15 0.30
C SER A 202 -10.89 -6.84 1.47
N SER A 203 -12.11 -6.36 1.21
CA SER A 203 -13.11 -6.09 2.24
C SER A 203 -13.47 -7.35 3.02
N LYS A 204 -13.71 -8.47 2.32
CA LYS A 204 -13.96 -9.75 2.98
C LYS A 204 -12.77 -10.21 3.81
N ALA A 205 -11.56 -10.18 3.24
CA ALA A 205 -10.35 -10.60 3.96
C ALA A 205 -10.07 -9.73 5.19
N LEU A 206 -10.40 -8.42 5.12
CA LEU A 206 -10.28 -7.51 6.25
C LEU A 206 -11.32 -7.82 7.34
N HIS A 207 -12.57 -8.09 6.95
CA HIS A 207 -13.63 -8.46 7.88
C HIS A 207 -13.31 -9.78 8.60
N ASP A 208 -12.94 -10.83 7.86
CA ASP A 208 -12.55 -12.12 8.42
C ASP A 208 -11.34 -11.97 9.39
N TRP A 209 -10.35 -11.15 9.02
CA TRP A 209 -9.21 -10.86 9.88
C TRP A 209 -9.59 -10.09 11.14
N LEU A 210 -10.46 -9.09 11.05
CA LEU A 210 -10.91 -8.32 12.22
C LEU A 210 -11.65 -9.20 13.23
N GLU A 211 -12.54 -10.10 12.78
CA GLU A 211 -13.27 -10.99 13.67
C GLU A 211 -12.36 -12.00 14.37
N LEU A 212 -11.57 -12.75 13.60
CA LEU A 212 -10.74 -13.83 14.14
C LEU A 212 -9.65 -13.35 15.09
N ASP A 213 -8.95 -12.28 14.71
CA ASP A 213 -7.83 -11.79 15.50
C ASP A 213 -8.28 -10.93 16.68
N PHE A 214 -9.47 -10.31 16.62
CA PHE A 214 -10.00 -9.56 17.75
C PHE A 214 -10.27 -10.47 18.95
N ASP A 215 -10.91 -11.61 18.71
CA ASP A 215 -11.20 -12.60 19.75
C ASP A 215 -9.90 -13.21 20.31
N ALA A 216 -8.92 -13.49 19.47
CA ALA A 216 -7.62 -14.00 19.91
C ALA A 216 -6.88 -13.00 20.81
N ASP A 217 -6.86 -11.73 20.45
CA ASP A 217 -6.25 -10.66 21.23
C ASP A 217 -6.98 -10.43 22.55
N ALA A 218 -8.32 -10.43 22.54
CA ALA A 218 -9.14 -10.28 23.74
C ALA A 218 -8.90 -11.42 24.74
N ASN A 219 -8.88 -12.66 24.25
CA ASN A 219 -8.58 -13.85 25.06
C ASN A 219 -7.16 -13.79 25.66
N LEU A 220 -6.18 -13.28 24.89
CA LEU A 220 -4.81 -13.12 25.36
C LEU A 220 -4.73 -12.10 26.52
N ILE A 221 -5.40 -10.96 26.40
CA ILE A 221 -5.45 -9.96 27.49
C ILE A 221 -6.11 -10.54 28.73
N GLU A 222 -7.25 -11.20 28.60
CA GLU A 222 -7.95 -11.85 29.72
C GLU A 222 -7.04 -12.88 30.42
N MET A 223 -6.32 -13.69 29.65
CA MET A 223 -5.38 -14.66 30.17
C MET A 223 -4.22 -14.01 30.96
N ILE A 224 -3.69 -12.88 30.46
CA ILE A 224 -2.63 -12.13 31.14
C ILE A 224 -3.16 -11.49 32.43
N GLU A 225 -4.34 -10.87 32.40
CA GLU A 225 -4.95 -10.17 33.54
C GLU A 225 -5.41 -11.14 34.63
N SER A 226 -5.93 -12.30 34.26
CA SER A 226 -6.35 -13.34 35.22
C SER A 226 -5.19 -14.09 35.86
N GLY A 227 -3.95 -13.91 35.35
CA GLY A 227 -2.77 -14.65 35.84
C GLY A 227 -2.71 -16.10 35.35
N GLN A 228 -3.65 -16.55 34.52
CA GLN A 228 -3.69 -17.93 33.99
C GLN A 228 -2.68 -18.16 32.86
N PHE A 229 -1.92 -17.14 32.46
CA PHE A 229 -0.95 -17.24 31.39
C PHE A 229 0.19 -18.23 31.70
N THR A 230 0.45 -18.54 32.97
CA THR A 230 1.56 -19.40 33.41
C THR A 230 1.48 -20.82 32.82
N GLU A 231 0.26 -21.36 32.65
CA GLU A 231 0.02 -22.67 32.05
C GLU A 231 -0.09 -22.62 30.53
N SER A 232 -0.11 -21.42 29.96
CA SER A 232 -0.18 -21.23 28.51
C SER A 232 1.16 -21.50 27.82
N LYS A 233 1.12 -21.66 26.48
CA LYS A 233 2.33 -21.75 25.65
C LYS A 233 3.26 -20.54 25.83
N ILE A 234 2.71 -19.36 26.10
CA ILE A 234 3.48 -18.12 26.33
C ILE A 234 4.17 -18.18 27.69
N GLY A 235 3.45 -18.61 28.72
CA GLY A 235 4.02 -18.78 30.07
C GLY A 235 5.15 -19.81 30.09
N GLN A 236 4.94 -20.97 29.48
CA GLN A 236 5.97 -22.00 29.33
C GLN A 236 7.20 -21.47 28.56
N PHE A 237 6.99 -20.74 27.48
CA PHE A 237 8.08 -20.13 26.72
C PHE A 237 8.86 -19.11 27.55
N LEU A 238 8.19 -18.22 28.28
CA LEU A 238 8.86 -17.26 29.15
C LEU A 238 9.64 -17.96 30.28
N ASP A 239 9.12 -19.08 30.77
CA ASP A 239 9.83 -19.92 31.74
C ASP A 239 11.10 -20.54 31.15
N ASP A 240 11.05 -21.05 29.92
CA ASP A 240 12.21 -21.56 29.17
C ASP A 240 13.29 -20.49 28.93
N LEU A 241 12.91 -19.21 28.95
CA LEU A 241 13.84 -18.09 28.79
C LEU A 241 14.51 -17.65 30.08
N ARG A 242 14.12 -18.16 31.26
CA ARG A 242 14.73 -17.78 32.56
C ARG A 242 16.23 -18.03 32.63
N GLY A 243 16.74 -18.99 31.87
CA GLY A 243 18.18 -19.24 31.76
C GLY A 243 18.93 -18.33 30.75
N LYS A 244 18.21 -17.51 29.98
CA LYS A 244 18.78 -16.69 28.89
C LYS A 244 18.63 -15.20 29.08
N PHE A 245 17.67 -14.77 29.90
CA PHE A 245 17.37 -13.37 30.19
C PHE A 245 17.25 -13.17 31.70
N GLU A 246 17.60 -11.98 32.18
CA GLU A 246 17.41 -11.59 33.56
C GLU A 246 15.91 -11.45 33.90
N GLY A 247 15.54 -11.70 35.16
CA GLY A 247 14.15 -11.66 35.60
C GLY A 247 13.39 -10.37 35.24
N PRO A 248 13.97 -9.17 35.45
CA PRO A 248 13.34 -7.91 35.02
C PRO A 248 13.02 -7.86 33.53
N VAL A 249 13.92 -8.36 32.68
CA VAL A 249 13.72 -8.39 31.21
C VAL A 249 12.55 -9.30 30.81
N LEU A 250 12.34 -10.42 31.51
CA LEU A 250 11.21 -11.33 31.29
C LEU A 250 9.87 -10.66 31.67
N VAL A 251 9.87 -9.87 32.73
CA VAL A 251 8.69 -9.06 33.12
C VAL A 251 8.40 -8.01 32.05
N ASP A 252 9.43 -7.33 31.55
CA ASP A 252 9.28 -6.34 30.49
C ASP A 252 8.80 -6.98 29.17
N MET A 253 9.21 -8.23 28.88
CA MET A 253 8.69 -8.99 27.73
C MET A 253 7.19 -9.27 27.87
N LEU A 254 6.71 -9.64 29.06
CA LEU A 254 5.28 -9.83 29.31
C LEU A 254 4.51 -8.52 29.21
N CYS A 255 5.05 -7.44 29.78
CA CYS A 255 4.48 -6.10 29.65
C CYS A 255 4.43 -5.64 28.20
N TYR A 256 5.48 -5.90 27.43
CA TYR A 256 5.54 -5.60 25.99
C TYR A 256 4.43 -6.32 25.21
N LEU A 257 4.24 -7.62 25.46
CA LEU A 257 3.16 -8.40 24.86
C LEU A 257 1.79 -7.79 25.19
N ARG A 258 1.54 -7.48 26.46
CA ARG A 258 0.28 -6.90 26.92
C ARG A 258 0.00 -5.56 26.23
N VAL A 259 0.95 -4.62 26.27
CA VAL A 259 0.77 -3.27 25.70
C VAL A 259 0.56 -3.35 24.18
N TYR A 260 1.31 -4.23 23.50
CA TYR A 260 1.15 -4.47 22.08
C TYR A 260 -0.26 -4.96 21.74
N THR A 261 -0.75 -5.98 22.47
CA THR A 261 -2.08 -6.55 22.25
C THR A 261 -3.20 -5.54 22.55
N GLU A 262 -3.07 -4.73 23.62
CA GLU A 262 -4.00 -3.63 23.91
C GLU A 262 -4.08 -2.62 22.75
N LEU A 263 -2.93 -2.25 22.18
CA LEU A 263 -2.89 -1.35 21.02
C LEU A 263 -3.48 -2.00 19.78
N ALA A 264 -3.25 -3.30 19.55
CA ALA A 264 -3.84 -4.06 18.45
C ALA A 264 -5.38 -4.08 18.53
N ILE A 265 -5.93 -4.37 19.71
CA ILE A 265 -7.39 -4.32 19.96
C ILE A 265 -7.95 -2.92 19.65
N ARG A 266 -7.28 -1.87 20.12
CA ARG A 266 -7.72 -0.48 19.87
C ARG A 266 -7.71 -0.13 18.39
N ALA A 267 -6.68 -0.59 17.65
CA ALA A 267 -6.60 -0.36 16.21
C ALA A 267 -7.74 -1.06 15.47
N LYS A 268 -8.03 -2.32 15.82
CA LYS A 268 -9.14 -3.09 15.26
C LYS A 268 -10.49 -2.45 15.57
N ALA A 269 -10.71 -2.03 16.83
CA ALA A 269 -11.91 -1.30 17.23
C ALA A 269 -12.09 0.01 16.45
N ALA A 270 -11.00 0.74 16.22
CA ALA A 270 -11.05 1.97 15.40
C ALA A 270 -11.42 1.68 13.94
N LEU A 271 -10.98 0.57 13.36
CA LEU A 271 -11.34 0.17 12.00
C LEU A 271 -12.82 -0.23 11.90
N ILE A 272 -13.32 -1.01 12.85
CA ILE A 272 -14.74 -1.38 12.93
C ILE A 272 -15.63 -0.13 13.11
N ALA A 273 -15.21 0.82 13.95
CA ALA A 273 -15.93 2.08 14.11
C ALA A 273 -15.97 2.88 12.81
N ARG A 274 -14.86 2.98 12.06
CA ARG A 274 -14.81 3.67 10.77
C ARG A 274 -15.69 3.05 9.70
N GLU A 275 -15.80 1.73 9.65
CA GLU A 275 -16.73 1.03 8.77
C GLU A 275 -18.19 1.50 9.01
N ASN A 276 -18.54 1.73 10.28
CA ASN A 276 -19.85 2.23 10.68
C ASN A 276 -19.96 3.78 10.65
N GLY A 277 -18.99 4.47 10.05
CA GLY A 277 -18.99 5.93 9.93
C GLY A 277 -18.64 6.68 11.22
N ILE A 278 -18.11 5.99 12.24
CA ILE A 278 -17.72 6.56 13.53
C ILE A 278 -16.20 6.80 13.52
N GLU A 279 -15.78 8.06 13.64
CA GLU A 279 -14.37 8.39 13.84
C GLU A 279 -14.05 8.37 15.33
N LEU A 280 -13.22 7.42 15.76
CA LEU A 280 -12.68 7.39 17.12
C LEU A 280 -11.40 8.24 17.14
N PRO A 281 -11.35 9.32 17.96
CA PRO A 281 -10.13 10.10 18.08
C PRO A 281 -9.03 9.29 18.74
N VAL A 282 -7.79 9.47 18.29
CA VAL A 282 -6.61 8.93 18.97
C VAL A 282 -6.45 9.68 20.29
N GLY A 283 -6.90 9.07 21.38
CA GLY A 283 -6.86 9.68 22.72
C GLY A 283 -5.44 9.74 23.27
N GLU A 284 -5.24 10.62 24.26
CA GLU A 284 -3.97 10.78 25.00
C GLU A 284 -3.46 9.44 25.55
N ARG A 285 -4.36 8.63 26.10
CA ARG A 285 -4.06 7.27 26.60
C ARG A 285 -3.48 6.31 25.55
N THR A 286 -3.82 6.49 24.25
CA THR A 286 -3.22 5.69 23.17
C THR A 286 -1.79 6.14 22.91
N ARG A 287 -1.52 7.44 22.99
CA ARG A 287 -0.16 8.00 22.84
C ARG A 287 0.76 7.53 23.97
N GLU A 288 0.29 7.60 25.22
CA GLU A 288 1.02 7.08 26.39
C GLU A 288 1.38 5.60 26.23
N LYS A 289 0.45 4.79 25.70
CA LYS A 289 0.70 3.36 25.41
C LYS A 289 1.76 3.15 24.33
N PHE A 290 1.86 4.01 23.34
CA PHE A 290 2.95 3.94 22.35
C PHE A 290 4.30 4.32 22.96
N GLU A 291 4.33 5.27 23.87
CA GLU A 291 5.55 5.64 24.60
C GLU A 291 6.00 4.48 25.51
N GLU A 292 5.05 3.85 26.23
CA GLU A 292 5.27 2.65 27.06
C GLU A 292 5.84 1.50 26.19
N LEU A 293 5.21 1.22 25.02
CA LEU A 293 5.67 0.20 24.10
C LEU A 293 7.11 0.45 23.63
N HIS A 294 7.43 1.69 23.28
CA HIS A 294 8.76 2.07 22.81
C HIS A 294 9.83 1.98 23.92
N PHE A 295 9.45 2.28 25.15
CA PHE A 295 10.30 2.07 26.32
C PHE A 295 10.62 0.59 26.51
N LEU A 296 9.58 -0.26 26.48
CA LEU A 296 9.72 -1.71 26.63
C LEU A 296 10.55 -2.34 25.52
N GLU A 297 10.38 -1.90 24.25
CA GLU A 297 11.23 -2.34 23.13
C GLU A 297 12.71 -2.08 23.38
N LYS A 298 13.05 -0.92 23.97
CA LYS A 298 14.44 -0.59 24.30
C LYS A 298 14.95 -1.44 25.47
N SER A 299 14.10 -1.69 26.48
CA SER A 299 14.45 -2.48 27.66
C SER A 299 14.74 -3.94 27.30
N ILE A 300 13.85 -4.59 26.54
CA ILE A 300 14.04 -6.00 26.15
C ILE A 300 15.08 -6.19 25.05
N GLY A 301 15.42 -5.12 24.32
CA GLY A 301 16.41 -5.11 23.25
C GLY A 301 16.01 -5.95 22.03
N LYS A 302 16.88 -5.95 21.01
CA LYS A 302 16.60 -6.63 19.73
C LYS A 302 16.34 -8.14 19.88
N THR A 303 17.08 -8.80 20.79
CA THR A 303 16.96 -10.23 21.02
C THR A 303 15.62 -10.57 21.67
N GLY A 304 15.20 -9.77 22.67
CA GLY A 304 13.91 -9.93 23.32
C GLY A 304 12.74 -9.70 22.37
N CYS A 305 12.79 -8.64 21.57
CA CYS A 305 11.79 -8.39 20.53
C CYS A 305 11.68 -9.54 19.53
N LEU A 306 12.82 -10.11 19.09
CA LEU A 306 12.83 -11.26 18.20
C LEU A 306 12.25 -12.52 18.85
N ALA A 307 12.50 -12.75 20.13
CA ALA A 307 11.96 -13.87 20.88
C ALA A 307 10.45 -13.79 21.03
N MET A 308 9.89 -12.58 21.24
CA MET A 308 8.45 -12.35 21.38
C MET A 308 7.65 -12.43 20.07
N LYS A 309 8.33 -12.32 18.93
CA LYS A 309 7.71 -12.29 17.61
C LYS A 309 6.69 -13.40 17.31
N PRO A 310 6.95 -14.68 17.64
CA PRO A 310 5.99 -15.75 17.39
C PRO A 310 4.65 -15.62 18.11
N PHE A 311 4.63 -14.91 19.25
CA PHE A 311 3.44 -14.72 20.06
C PHE A 311 2.66 -13.44 19.71
N LEU A 312 3.32 -12.50 19.07
CA LEU A 312 2.70 -11.26 18.63
C LEU A 312 1.96 -11.43 17.30
N GLN A 313 2.05 -12.61 16.66
CA GLN A 313 1.54 -12.87 15.31
C GLN A 313 1.81 -11.70 14.35
N ILE A 314 3.02 -11.07 14.48
CA ILE A 314 3.36 -9.84 13.76
C ILE A 314 3.43 -10.14 12.26
N GLU A 315 2.28 -10.05 11.61
CA GLU A 315 2.17 -9.92 10.16
C GLU A 315 2.37 -8.46 9.75
N ARG A 316 2.48 -8.21 8.48
CA ARG A 316 2.55 -6.85 7.94
C ARG A 316 1.32 -6.01 8.24
N LYS A 317 0.17 -6.67 8.37
CA LYS A 317 -1.12 -6.06 8.73
C LYS A 317 -1.06 -5.43 10.12
N ASP A 318 -0.39 -6.08 11.08
CA ASP A 318 -0.29 -5.59 12.46
C ASP A 318 0.61 -4.36 12.56
N LEU A 319 1.71 -4.31 11.81
CA LEU A 319 2.55 -3.11 11.74
C LEU A 319 1.81 -1.94 11.09
N TRP A 320 0.98 -2.21 10.09
CA TRP A 320 0.14 -1.22 9.45
C TRP A 320 -0.95 -0.69 10.39
N GLN A 321 -1.64 -1.57 11.16
CA GLN A 321 -2.66 -1.14 12.12
C GLN A 321 -2.09 -0.21 13.20
N MET A 322 -0.88 -0.49 13.69
CA MET A 322 -0.19 0.40 14.62
C MET A 322 0.07 1.78 14.00
N HIS A 323 0.39 1.83 12.72
CA HIS A 323 0.53 3.09 11.99
C HIS A 323 -0.79 3.87 11.87
N VAL A 324 -1.94 3.19 11.77
CA VAL A 324 -3.27 3.83 11.66
C VAL A 324 -3.67 4.56 12.94
N ILE A 325 -3.33 4.00 14.11
CA ILE A 325 -3.68 4.61 15.41
C ILE A 325 -2.59 5.51 15.99
N SER A 326 -1.38 5.50 15.43
CA SER A 326 -0.29 6.39 15.86
C SER A 326 -0.41 7.82 15.31
N ARG A 327 -1.38 8.06 14.44
CA ARG A 327 -1.68 9.34 13.79
C ARG A 327 -2.89 10.03 14.41
#